data_45a8008ac94cd04925cde6c84c4148b6
#
_entry.id   45a8008ac94cd04925cde6c84c4148b6
#
_cell.length_a   1.000
_cell.length_b   1.000
_cell.length_c   1.000
_cell.angle_alpha   90.00
_cell.angle_beta   90.00
_cell.angle_gamma   90.00
#
_symmetry.space_group_name_H-M   'P 1'
#
loop_
_entity.id
_entity.type
_entity.pdbx_description
1 polymer ?
#
loop_
_entity_poly.entity_id
_entity_poly.type
_entity_poly.pdbx_seq_one_letter_code
_entity_poly.pdbx_strand_id
1 'polypeptide(L)'
;MSTKNLSTILALIVTLGGCQTIIPESFLNQSKNAEGVGTEADQAADETISYENLSSTDQVMLAVEEQHPSPSDEAAALKAKVTIPASIDSVGVPSNVISQDTEDAIKEIVPAEDLKAAQLNLWARVRSGLSLEHHLDQRRVQAEINWYSRHPAYLDRVTDRASRYLHYIVEEIEQRGMPMELALLPIVESAFDPFAYSHGRASGLWQFIPATGRMYGLDVDYWHDGRRDIRLATRGALNYLERLHRNLDEDWYLALASYNSGEGNVKRSIRKNKKAGKPIDFFSLKLFRETSAYVPRLLAISAIVMEPEKYGVKLKPLSNKPYWKAVDIGSQMDLSKAAEAAEISIEELYLLNPAFNKWSTHPEGPHEILVPVDHAETLKLNLVELSESERLSWTRHKIKSGESLSVIADDYHTTITAIRNANNIRSNLIVTGQSLMIPVASAASNTYQLSDTSRLSNKQNSVANQLGTDAIRYTVLPGDTFWDLSRKFSVGTRSLAKWNGMAPTDILRPGKELLIFGKREDTATLALASTPSRKEVIRKVNYRVRKGESLALIANKFNLSVGSVKKWNAKLGNKKYIQPGDRVTLYVDVTQTE
;
A
#
# COMPACT_ATOMS: atom_id res chain seq x y z
N MET A 1 -4.07 66.42 -34.97
CA MET A 1 -5.37 66.23 -34.35
C MET A 1 -5.36 64.86 -33.69
N SER A 2 -5.14 64.90 -32.46
CA SER A 2 -6.02 64.58 -31.30
C SER A 2 -6.08 63.07 -31.06
N THR A 3 -5.32 62.56 -30.15
CA THR A 3 -5.54 62.22 -28.72
C THR A 3 -6.40 60.93 -28.55
N LYS A 4 -6.07 59.95 -27.74
CA LYS A 4 -5.55 59.89 -26.35
C LYS A 4 -5.14 58.45 -26.00
N ASN A 5 -4.03 58.30 -25.37
CA ASN A 5 -3.68 57.52 -24.16
C ASN A 5 -4.69 56.54 -23.61
N LEU A 6 -4.22 55.29 -23.31
CA LEU A 6 -4.16 54.89 -21.90
C LEU A 6 -3.20 53.70 -21.70
N SER A 7 -2.24 53.91 -20.86
CA SER A 7 -1.35 52.91 -20.27
C SER A 7 -2.11 51.94 -19.38
N THR A 8 -1.77 50.64 -19.41
CA THR A 8 -2.06 49.76 -18.27
C THR A 8 -0.87 48.86 -18.01
N ILE A 9 -0.38 48.99 -16.84
CA ILE A 9 0.75 48.34 -16.18
C ILE A 9 0.49 46.84 -16.11
N LEU A 10 1.48 46.05 -16.58
CA LEU A 10 1.54 44.61 -16.43
C LEU A 10 2.15 44.29 -15.06
N ALA A 11 1.33 43.88 -14.10
CA ALA A 11 1.79 43.30 -12.84
C ALA A 11 1.95 41.79 -13.00
N LEU A 12 3.19 41.33 -12.95
CA LEU A 12 3.56 39.91 -12.95
C LEU A 12 3.33 39.34 -11.55
N ILE A 13 2.29 38.51 -11.38
CA ILE A 13 2.09 37.69 -10.18
C ILE A 13 2.35 36.26 -10.55
N VAL A 14 3.45 35.70 -10.06
CA VAL A 14 3.75 34.27 -10.05
C VAL A 14 2.95 33.67 -8.92
N THR A 15 1.88 32.91 -9.22
CA THR A 15 1.20 32.05 -8.26
C THR A 15 1.44 30.60 -8.63
N LEU A 16 2.11 29.91 -7.75
CA LEU A 16 2.22 28.46 -7.73
C LEU A 16 0.82 27.82 -7.55
N GLY A 17 0.35 27.15 -8.60
CA GLY A 17 -1.00 26.59 -8.65
C GLY A 17 -1.17 25.34 -7.81
N GLY A 18 -1.99 25.45 -6.77
CA GLY A 18 -2.69 24.30 -6.21
C GLY A 18 -3.91 23.98 -7.06
N CYS A 19 -4.12 22.72 -7.41
CA CYS A 19 -5.33 22.26 -8.10
C CYS A 19 -6.56 22.47 -7.21
N GLN A 20 -7.35 23.49 -7.49
CA GLN A 20 -8.75 23.59 -7.08
C GLN A 20 -9.61 23.24 -8.30
N THR A 21 -10.40 22.17 -8.19
CA THR A 21 -11.47 21.86 -9.12
C THR A 21 -12.66 22.79 -8.86
N ILE A 22 -12.94 23.66 -9.82
CA ILE A 22 -14.15 24.51 -9.84
C ILE A 22 -15.29 23.65 -10.36
N ILE A 23 -16.33 23.48 -9.55
CA ILE A 23 -17.62 22.89 -9.96
C ILE A 23 -18.49 24.00 -10.52
N PRO A 24 -19.09 23.88 -11.71
CA PRO A 24 -20.05 24.86 -12.22
C PRO A 24 -21.35 24.86 -11.39
N GLU A 25 -21.83 26.05 -11.06
CA GLU A 25 -23.05 26.32 -10.26
C GLU A 25 -24.37 25.81 -10.85
N SER A 26 -24.41 25.13 -11.97
CA SER A 26 -25.63 24.68 -12.64
C SER A 26 -26.27 23.41 -12.09
N PHE A 27 -25.74 22.80 -11.02
CA PHE A 27 -26.29 21.58 -10.41
C PHE A 27 -27.00 21.77 -9.06
N LEU A 28 -27.19 23.01 -8.60
CA LEU A 28 -27.76 23.30 -7.26
C LEU A 28 -29.26 23.68 -7.27
N ASN A 29 -29.96 23.57 -8.40
CA ASN A 29 -31.37 23.98 -8.47
C ASN A 29 -32.31 22.90 -9.07
N GLN A 30 -32.41 21.74 -8.40
CA GLN A 30 -33.56 20.86 -8.54
C GLN A 30 -33.73 19.94 -7.32
N SER A 31 -34.25 20.49 -6.22
CA SER A 31 -35.04 19.74 -5.24
C SER A 31 -35.64 20.71 -4.19
N LYS A 32 -36.65 21.44 -4.59
CA LYS A 32 -37.63 21.96 -3.65
C LYS A 32 -39.01 21.61 -4.25
N ASN A 33 -39.64 20.61 -3.65
CA ASN A 33 -41.07 20.44 -3.43
C ASN A 33 -41.40 18.97 -3.21
N ALA A 34 -41.58 18.59 -1.96
CA ALA A 34 -42.60 17.64 -1.51
C ALA A 34 -42.59 17.67 0.02
N GLU A 35 -43.58 18.32 0.58
CA GLU A 35 -43.94 18.26 2.00
C GLU A 35 -44.67 16.93 2.31
N GLY A 36 -44.42 16.39 3.54
CA GLY A 36 -45.49 15.68 4.20
C GLY A 36 -45.07 14.43 4.97
N VAL A 37 -45.16 14.57 6.29
CA VAL A 37 -45.47 13.58 7.35
C VAL A 37 -44.29 12.80 7.94
N GLY A 38 -44.06 13.13 9.22
CA GLY A 38 -42.97 12.60 10.07
C GLY A 38 -43.22 11.26 10.74
N THR A 39 -42.17 10.72 11.26
CA THR A 39 -42.09 10.07 12.60
C THR A 39 -40.63 10.10 13.08
N GLU A 40 -40.47 10.46 14.37
CA GLU A 40 -39.22 10.47 15.08
C GLU A 40 -38.64 9.06 15.22
N ALA A 41 -37.37 8.86 14.86
CA ALA A 41 -36.40 7.98 15.52
C ALA A 41 -35.04 8.05 14.80
N ASP A 42 -33.98 8.14 15.63
CA ASP A 42 -32.56 7.94 15.27
C ASP A 42 -31.83 9.03 14.47
N GLN A 43 -31.48 10.09 15.20
CA GLN A 43 -30.30 10.88 14.86
C GLN A 43 -29.03 10.13 15.30
N ALA A 44 -28.56 9.21 14.46
CA ALA A 44 -27.13 8.89 14.37
C ALA A 44 -26.56 9.82 13.32
N ALA A 45 -25.66 10.71 13.72
CA ALA A 45 -24.98 11.62 12.81
C ALA A 45 -24.18 10.82 11.78
N ASP A 46 -24.75 10.71 10.60
CA ASP A 46 -24.09 10.22 9.40
C ASP A 46 -23.15 11.34 8.91
N GLU A 47 -21.88 11.30 9.38
CA GLU A 47 -20.82 12.08 8.74
C GLU A 47 -20.64 11.52 7.35
N THR A 48 -21.30 12.09 6.37
CA THR A 48 -21.07 11.90 4.95
C THR A 48 -19.62 12.26 4.65
N ILE A 49 -18.76 11.24 4.66
CA ILE A 49 -17.37 11.33 4.27
C ILE A 49 -17.34 11.71 2.79
N SER A 50 -16.77 12.88 2.46
CA SER A 50 -16.48 13.23 1.08
C SER A 50 -15.43 12.26 0.53
N TYR A 51 -15.84 11.36 -0.34
CA TYR A 51 -15.04 10.32 -0.97
C TYR A 51 -13.97 10.85 -1.95
N GLU A 52 -13.82 12.16 -2.06
CA GLU A 52 -12.98 12.82 -3.07
C GLU A 52 -11.47 12.72 -2.83
N ASN A 53 -11.02 12.29 -1.65
CA ASN A 53 -9.59 12.26 -1.27
C ASN A 53 -9.01 10.86 -0.98
N LEU A 54 -9.73 9.79 -1.27
CA LEU A 54 -9.22 8.43 -1.10
C LEU A 54 -8.83 7.86 -2.47
N SER A 55 -7.68 7.17 -2.54
CA SER A 55 -7.42 6.35 -3.72
C SER A 55 -8.48 5.28 -3.81
N SER A 56 -8.73 4.86 -5.02
CA SER A 56 -9.76 3.87 -5.29
C SER A 56 -9.56 2.57 -4.51
N THR A 57 -8.34 2.15 -4.32
CA THR A 57 -7.96 0.94 -3.57
C THR A 57 -8.26 1.06 -2.07
N ASP A 58 -8.19 2.26 -1.50
CA ASP A 58 -8.42 2.51 -0.07
C ASP A 58 -9.87 2.22 0.37
N GLN A 59 -10.85 2.49 -0.51
CA GLN A 59 -12.27 2.34 -0.19
C GLN A 59 -12.71 0.88 -0.13
N VAL A 60 -12.17 0.03 -1.01
CA VAL A 60 -12.53 -1.40 -1.08
C VAL A 60 -11.86 -2.20 0.01
N MET A 61 -10.64 -1.84 0.38
CA MET A 61 -9.86 -2.56 1.37
C MET A 61 -10.45 -2.48 2.78
N LEU A 62 -11.02 -1.33 3.15
CA LEU A 62 -11.72 -1.18 4.43
C LEU A 62 -13.00 -2.04 4.51
N ALA A 63 -13.69 -2.23 3.38
CA ALA A 63 -14.90 -3.05 3.33
C ALA A 63 -14.61 -4.57 3.34
N VAL A 64 -13.40 -4.98 2.96
CA VAL A 64 -12.99 -6.39 2.91
C VAL A 64 -12.44 -6.88 4.26
N GLU A 65 -11.73 -6.02 5.03
CA GLU A 65 -11.21 -6.38 6.35
C GLU A 65 -12.31 -6.60 7.41
N GLU A 66 -13.48 -5.97 7.26
CA GLU A 66 -14.61 -6.14 8.21
C GLU A 66 -15.39 -7.45 8.05
N GLN A 67 -15.17 -8.25 7.00
CA GLN A 67 -16.04 -9.39 6.66
C GLN A 67 -15.38 -10.77 6.60
N HIS A 68 -14.10 -10.94 6.94
CA HIS A 68 -13.45 -12.25 6.90
C HIS A 68 -13.29 -12.93 8.26
N PRO A 69 -13.65 -14.21 8.38
CA PRO A 69 -13.19 -15.04 9.49
C PRO A 69 -11.68 -15.27 9.39
N SER A 70 -11.04 -15.46 10.56
CA SER A 70 -9.60 -15.61 10.76
C SER A 70 -8.90 -16.56 9.75
N PRO A 71 -7.74 -16.16 9.19
CA PRO A 71 -7.06 -16.90 8.10
C PRO A 71 -6.28 -18.16 8.54
N SER A 72 -6.51 -18.73 9.72
CA SER A 72 -5.68 -19.81 10.27
C SER A 72 -5.81 -21.16 9.55
N ASP A 73 -6.92 -21.42 8.86
CA ASP A 73 -7.19 -22.74 8.33
C ASP A 73 -6.82 -22.91 6.85
N GLU A 74 -6.82 -21.85 6.05
CA GLU A 74 -6.39 -21.92 4.64
C GLU A 74 -4.85 -21.82 4.45
N ALA A 75 -4.16 -21.11 5.33
CA ALA A 75 -2.71 -20.97 5.26
C ALA A 75 -1.94 -22.27 5.56
N ALA A 76 -2.53 -23.17 6.37
CA ALA A 76 -1.93 -24.47 6.71
C ALA A 76 -1.96 -25.45 5.53
N ALA A 77 -2.97 -25.38 4.68
CA ALA A 77 -3.13 -26.28 3.52
C ALA A 77 -2.22 -25.90 2.35
N LEU A 78 -1.85 -24.61 2.20
CA LEU A 78 -0.98 -24.15 1.11
C LEU A 78 0.52 -24.31 1.40
N LYS A 79 0.95 -24.22 2.67
CA LYS A 79 2.36 -24.44 3.05
C LYS A 79 2.89 -25.84 2.73
N ALA A 80 2.01 -26.81 2.57
CA ALA A 80 2.40 -28.20 2.29
C ALA A 80 2.69 -28.49 0.80
N LYS A 81 2.48 -27.57 -0.12
CA LYS A 81 2.57 -27.82 -1.58
C LYS A 81 3.53 -26.93 -2.39
N VAL A 82 4.21 -25.97 -1.78
CA VAL A 82 5.15 -25.11 -2.52
C VAL A 82 6.52 -25.21 -1.89
N THR A 83 7.22 -26.27 -2.24
CA THR A 83 8.68 -26.33 -2.11
C THR A 83 9.26 -25.76 -3.39
N ILE A 84 9.76 -24.54 -3.35
CA ILE A 84 10.53 -23.96 -4.44
C ILE A 84 11.94 -24.55 -4.34
N PRO A 85 12.46 -25.22 -5.40
CA PRO A 85 13.86 -25.65 -5.39
C PRO A 85 14.74 -24.38 -5.48
N ALA A 86 15.63 -24.21 -4.53
CA ALA A 86 16.75 -23.32 -4.65
C ALA A 86 17.74 -23.93 -5.64
N SER A 87 17.95 -23.27 -6.75
CA SER A 87 18.91 -23.50 -7.84
C SER A 87 18.26 -23.83 -9.19
N ILE A 88 18.17 -22.80 -10.03
CA ILE A 88 18.19 -22.97 -11.47
C ILE A 88 19.38 -22.15 -11.99
N ASP A 89 20.54 -22.76 -11.90
CA ASP A 89 21.66 -22.40 -12.74
C ASP A 89 21.48 -23.10 -14.10
N SER A 90 21.67 -22.31 -15.15
CA SER A 90 21.95 -22.74 -16.52
C SER A 90 21.05 -23.81 -17.14
N VAL A 91 19.90 -23.38 -17.66
CA VAL A 91 19.28 -24.05 -18.81
C VAL A 91 19.26 -23.03 -19.96
N GLY A 92 20.01 -23.35 -21.01
CA GLY A 92 20.06 -22.57 -22.23
C GLY A 92 18.64 -22.38 -22.78
N VAL A 93 18.29 -21.14 -23.03
CA VAL A 93 17.05 -20.74 -23.69
C VAL A 93 17.09 -21.35 -25.09
N PRO A 94 16.11 -22.17 -25.50
CA PRO A 94 15.95 -22.47 -26.92
C PRO A 94 15.49 -21.18 -27.56
N SER A 95 16.32 -20.61 -28.42
CA SER A 95 15.91 -19.59 -29.37
C SER A 95 14.71 -20.16 -30.14
N ASN A 96 13.49 -19.64 -29.87
CA ASN A 96 12.35 -19.93 -30.71
C ASN A 96 12.73 -19.48 -32.11
N VAL A 97 13.03 -20.45 -32.96
CA VAL A 97 13.19 -20.26 -34.40
C VAL A 97 11.80 -19.91 -34.92
N ILE A 98 11.51 -18.61 -35.01
CA ILE A 98 10.46 -18.13 -35.92
C ILE A 98 10.84 -18.69 -37.29
N SER A 99 9.94 -19.45 -37.91
CA SER A 99 10.23 -20.01 -39.22
C SER A 99 10.55 -18.87 -40.19
N GLN A 100 11.56 -19.06 -41.03
CA GLN A 100 12.05 -18.06 -41.98
C GLN A 100 10.90 -17.50 -42.84
N ASP A 101 9.89 -18.34 -43.12
CA ASP A 101 8.67 -17.95 -43.85
C ASP A 101 7.80 -16.93 -43.08
N THR A 102 7.84 -16.92 -41.76
CA THR A 102 7.11 -15.93 -40.94
C THR A 102 7.85 -14.61 -40.84
N GLU A 103 9.18 -14.64 -40.77
CA GLU A 103 10.02 -13.43 -40.84
C GLU A 103 9.94 -12.74 -42.20
N ASP A 104 9.90 -13.50 -43.28
CA ASP A 104 9.82 -12.96 -44.63
C ASP A 104 8.42 -12.40 -44.95
N ALA A 105 7.35 -13.02 -44.45
CA ALA A 105 5.99 -12.50 -44.54
C ALA A 105 5.78 -11.18 -43.76
N ILE A 106 6.47 -11.00 -42.64
CA ILE A 106 6.42 -9.76 -41.85
C ILE A 106 7.18 -8.63 -42.54
N LYS A 107 8.32 -8.94 -43.22
CA LYS A 107 9.11 -7.96 -43.96
C LYS A 107 8.40 -7.42 -45.20
N GLU A 108 7.44 -8.16 -45.74
CA GLU A 108 6.68 -7.78 -46.93
C GLU A 108 5.51 -6.81 -46.60
N ILE A 109 5.09 -6.74 -45.35
CA ILE A 109 3.90 -5.97 -44.88
C ILE A 109 4.28 -4.66 -44.19
N VAL A 110 5.47 -4.56 -43.57
CA VAL A 110 5.89 -3.41 -42.77
C VAL A 110 7.24 -2.88 -43.24
N PRO A 111 7.40 -1.57 -43.52
CA PRO A 111 8.70 -0.98 -43.88
C PRO A 111 9.76 -1.30 -42.83
N ALA A 112 10.97 -1.61 -43.26
CA ALA A 112 12.09 -2.00 -42.38
C ALA A 112 12.43 -0.91 -41.33
N GLU A 113 12.16 0.36 -41.65
CA GLU A 113 12.33 1.48 -40.71
C GLU A 113 11.28 1.46 -39.59
N ASP A 114 10.04 1.09 -39.89
CA ASP A 114 8.96 0.97 -38.91
C ASP A 114 9.17 -0.24 -38.01
N LEU A 115 9.67 -1.35 -38.55
CA LEU A 115 10.07 -2.53 -37.76
C LEU A 115 11.22 -2.20 -36.81
N LYS A 116 12.21 -1.43 -37.25
CA LYS A 116 13.32 -0.98 -36.42
C LYS A 116 12.87 0.01 -35.36
N ALA A 117 11.98 0.94 -35.69
CA ALA A 117 11.38 1.86 -34.75
C ALA A 117 10.50 1.13 -33.69
N ALA A 118 9.73 0.12 -34.12
CA ALA A 118 8.95 -0.73 -33.23
C ALA A 118 9.82 -1.55 -32.29
N GLN A 119 10.94 -2.10 -32.77
CA GLN A 119 11.92 -2.83 -31.95
C GLN A 119 12.57 -1.93 -30.87
N LEU A 120 12.70 -0.64 -31.12
CA LEU A 120 13.31 0.33 -30.20
C LEU A 120 12.32 0.95 -29.23
N ASN A 121 11.01 0.86 -29.50
CA ASN A 121 9.96 1.50 -28.70
C ASN A 121 9.13 0.48 -27.91
N LEU A 122 9.25 0.52 -26.59
CA LEU A 122 8.54 -0.39 -25.69
C LEU A 122 7.01 -0.31 -25.84
N TRP A 123 6.45 0.87 -26.17
CA TRP A 123 5.01 1.00 -26.44
C TRP A 123 4.54 0.18 -27.63
N ALA A 124 5.37 0.05 -28.68
CA ALA A 124 5.04 -0.80 -29.81
C ALA A 124 4.98 -2.28 -29.39
N ARG A 125 5.91 -2.73 -28.55
CA ARG A 125 5.90 -4.07 -27.94
C ARG A 125 4.66 -4.30 -27.07
N VAL A 126 4.28 -3.34 -26.22
CA VAL A 126 3.05 -3.40 -25.44
C VAL A 126 1.83 -3.54 -26.35
N ARG A 127 1.71 -2.70 -27.40
CA ARG A 127 0.57 -2.74 -28.33
C ARG A 127 0.42 -4.09 -29.01
N SER A 128 1.50 -4.70 -29.45
CA SER A 128 1.46 -6.00 -30.15
C SER A 128 0.94 -7.14 -29.29
N GLY A 129 1.01 -7.02 -27.97
CA GLY A 129 0.53 -8.04 -27.03
C GLY A 129 -0.84 -7.73 -26.40
N LEU A 130 -1.46 -6.58 -26.70
CA LEU A 130 -2.82 -6.28 -26.22
C LEU A 130 -3.81 -7.24 -26.87
N SER A 131 -4.60 -7.94 -26.08
CA SER A 131 -5.48 -9.02 -26.53
C SER A 131 -6.90 -8.99 -25.95
N LEU A 132 -7.14 -8.14 -24.94
CA LEU A 132 -8.48 -8.01 -24.34
C LEU A 132 -9.36 -7.06 -25.19
N GLU A 133 -10.63 -7.39 -25.31
CA GLU A 133 -11.60 -6.47 -25.89
C GLU A 133 -11.72 -5.21 -25.04
N HIS A 134 -11.57 -4.03 -25.63
CA HIS A 134 -11.60 -2.76 -24.89
C HIS A 134 -13.00 -2.28 -24.52
N HIS A 135 -14.06 -2.93 -25.02
CA HIS A 135 -15.46 -2.59 -24.74
C HIS A 135 -15.76 -1.09 -24.86
N LEU A 136 -15.36 -0.50 -25.99
CA LEU A 136 -15.50 0.94 -26.25
C LEU A 136 -16.96 1.42 -26.33
N ASP A 137 -17.93 0.52 -26.48
CA ASP A 137 -19.36 0.75 -26.37
C ASP A 137 -19.81 1.06 -24.93
N GLN A 138 -19.03 0.63 -23.94
CA GLN A 138 -19.36 0.78 -22.54
C GLN A 138 -19.16 2.22 -22.05
N ARG A 139 -20.25 2.84 -21.56
CA ARG A 139 -20.23 4.22 -21.03
C ARG A 139 -19.16 4.44 -19.97
N ARG A 140 -18.89 3.41 -19.15
CA ARG A 140 -17.87 3.48 -18.08
C ARG A 140 -16.46 3.57 -18.67
N VAL A 141 -16.15 2.84 -19.73
CA VAL A 141 -14.85 2.89 -20.42
C VAL A 141 -14.67 4.27 -21.09
N GLN A 142 -15.70 4.77 -21.78
CA GLN A 142 -15.67 6.10 -22.41
C GLN A 142 -15.45 7.23 -21.39
N ALA A 143 -16.04 7.13 -20.20
CA ALA A 143 -15.82 8.10 -19.14
C ALA A 143 -14.36 8.17 -18.67
N GLU A 144 -13.70 7.02 -18.54
CA GLU A 144 -12.30 6.93 -18.15
C GLU A 144 -11.36 7.39 -19.29
N ILE A 145 -11.64 7.04 -20.56
CA ILE A 145 -10.92 7.57 -21.73
C ILE A 145 -10.96 9.09 -21.73
N ASN A 146 -12.16 9.67 -21.58
CA ASN A 146 -12.33 11.12 -21.53
C ASN A 146 -11.56 11.77 -20.37
N TRP A 147 -11.45 11.07 -19.22
CA TRP A 147 -10.69 11.58 -18.11
C TRP A 147 -9.20 11.61 -18.44
N TYR A 148 -8.62 10.48 -18.88
CA TYR A 148 -7.19 10.39 -19.19
C TYR A 148 -6.78 11.35 -20.31
N SER A 149 -7.60 11.49 -21.37
CA SER A 149 -7.32 12.40 -22.50
C SER A 149 -7.27 13.87 -22.07
N ARG A 150 -8.02 14.24 -21.04
CA ARG A 150 -8.00 15.60 -20.48
C ARG A 150 -6.87 15.85 -19.47
N HIS A 151 -6.11 14.83 -19.12
CA HIS A 151 -5.04 14.93 -18.12
C HIS A 151 -3.68 14.46 -18.68
N PRO A 152 -3.17 15.06 -19.76
CA PRO A 152 -1.90 14.62 -20.39
C PRO A 152 -0.71 14.70 -19.43
N ALA A 153 -0.65 15.72 -18.57
CA ALA A 153 0.40 15.83 -17.56
C ALA A 153 0.41 14.68 -16.53
N TYR A 154 -0.73 14.04 -16.30
CA TYR A 154 -0.78 12.81 -15.50
C TYR A 154 -0.10 11.66 -16.25
N LEU A 155 -0.43 11.45 -17.52
CA LEU A 155 0.15 10.40 -18.35
C LEU A 155 1.65 10.59 -18.54
N ASP A 156 2.11 11.83 -18.69
CA ASP A 156 3.55 12.16 -18.77
C ASP A 156 4.29 11.69 -17.51
N ARG A 157 3.79 12.03 -16.33
CA ARG A 157 4.39 11.60 -15.05
C ARG A 157 4.38 10.08 -14.89
N VAL A 158 3.28 9.45 -15.29
CA VAL A 158 3.17 7.98 -15.25
C VAL A 158 4.19 7.33 -16.17
N THR A 159 4.34 7.84 -17.40
CA THR A 159 5.31 7.33 -18.36
C THR A 159 6.75 7.52 -17.88
N ASP A 160 7.07 8.69 -17.30
CA ASP A 160 8.41 8.93 -16.73
C ASP A 160 8.75 7.93 -15.62
N ARG A 161 7.78 7.60 -14.75
CA ARG A 161 7.97 6.57 -13.70
C ARG A 161 8.06 5.16 -14.28
N ALA A 162 7.21 4.85 -15.25
CA ALA A 162 7.16 3.54 -15.91
C ALA A 162 8.46 3.16 -16.61
N SER A 163 9.25 4.15 -17.06
CA SER A 163 10.51 3.93 -17.80
C SER A 163 11.48 2.98 -17.09
N ARG A 164 11.48 2.95 -15.76
CA ARG A 164 12.34 2.09 -14.95
C ARG A 164 11.84 0.64 -14.84
N TYR A 165 10.54 0.42 -14.97
CA TYR A 165 9.92 -0.85 -14.53
C TYR A 165 9.22 -1.60 -15.67
N LEU A 166 8.66 -0.86 -16.63
CA LEU A 166 7.73 -1.42 -17.61
C LEU A 166 8.37 -2.50 -18.47
N HIS A 167 9.64 -2.34 -18.86
CA HIS A 167 10.35 -3.35 -19.68
C HIS A 167 10.36 -4.73 -18.98
N TYR A 168 10.75 -4.78 -17.72
CA TYR A 168 10.77 -6.02 -16.93
C TYR A 168 9.36 -6.63 -16.78
N ILE A 169 8.36 -5.79 -16.53
CA ILE A 169 6.97 -6.24 -16.41
C ILE A 169 6.48 -6.85 -17.71
N VAL A 170 6.79 -6.22 -18.86
CA VAL A 170 6.45 -6.74 -20.18
C VAL A 170 7.10 -8.11 -20.41
N GLU A 171 8.38 -8.27 -20.10
CA GLU A 171 9.07 -9.57 -20.23
C GLU A 171 8.43 -10.67 -19.38
N GLU A 172 8.10 -10.39 -18.12
CA GLU A 172 7.44 -11.37 -17.24
C GLU A 172 6.03 -11.77 -17.75
N ILE A 173 5.31 -10.85 -18.37
CA ILE A 173 3.99 -11.10 -18.96
C ILE A 173 4.09 -11.93 -20.23
N GLU A 174 5.00 -11.59 -21.14
CA GLU A 174 5.23 -12.33 -22.38
C GLU A 174 5.67 -13.77 -22.11
N GLN A 175 6.61 -13.98 -21.19
CA GLN A 175 7.06 -15.31 -20.78
C GLN A 175 5.93 -16.21 -20.29
N ARG A 176 4.84 -15.64 -19.80
CA ARG A 176 3.67 -16.34 -19.27
C ARG A 176 2.52 -16.45 -20.27
N GLY A 177 2.64 -15.82 -21.44
CA GLY A 177 1.56 -15.74 -22.44
C GLY A 177 0.29 -15.06 -21.90
N MET A 178 0.45 -14.08 -20.99
CA MET A 178 -0.68 -13.36 -20.39
C MET A 178 -1.02 -12.11 -21.24
N PRO A 179 -2.26 -11.58 -21.15
CA PRO A 179 -2.65 -10.36 -21.84
C PRO A 179 -1.76 -9.18 -21.44
N MET A 180 -1.28 -8.43 -22.43
CA MET A 180 -0.34 -7.32 -22.21
C MET A 180 -0.98 -6.11 -21.51
N GLU A 181 -2.30 -6.04 -21.46
CA GLU A 181 -3.03 -5.07 -20.64
C GLU A 181 -2.58 -5.10 -19.18
N LEU A 182 -2.15 -6.26 -18.67
CA LEU A 182 -1.66 -6.41 -17.30
C LEU A 182 -0.38 -5.60 -17.03
N ALA A 183 0.41 -5.27 -18.08
CA ALA A 183 1.56 -4.39 -17.94
C ALA A 183 1.16 -2.93 -17.60
N LEU A 184 -0.08 -2.57 -17.88
CA LEU A 184 -0.63 -1.25 -17.60
C LEU A 184 -1.35 -1.18 -16.23
N LEU A 185 -1.49 -2.31 -15.53
CA LEU A 185 -2.18 -2.38 -14.24
C LEU A 185 -1.54 -1.47 -13.17
N PRO A 186 -0.20 -1.35 -13.08
CA PRO A 186 0.44 -0.40 -12.16
C PRO A 186 0.07 1.07 -12.39
N ILE A 187 -0.45 1.43 -13.58
CA ILE A 187 -1.00 2.79 -13.82
C ILE A 187 -2.26 2.99 -12.97
N VAL A 188 -3.12 1.98 -12.92
CA VAL A 188 -4.39 2.03 -12.18
C VAL A 188 -4.15 1.92 -10.68
N GLU A 189 -3.20 1.08 -10.27
CA GLU A 189 -2.90 0.79 -8.86
C GLU A 189 -2.12 1.91 -8.16
N SER A 190 -1.05 2.39 -8.77
CA SER A 190 -0.08 3.28 -8.11
C SER A 190 0.40 4.44 -8.96
N ALA A 191 -0.07 4.60 -10.20
CA ALA A 191 0.55 5.50 -11.19
C ALA A 191 2.07 5.25 -11.33
N PHE A 192 2.51 4.00 -11.28
CA PHE A 192 3.91 3.57 -11.25
C PHE A 192 4.74 4.22 -10.11
N ASP A 193 4.09 4.59 -8.99
CA ASP A 193 4.83 5.04 -7.80
C ASP A 193 5.26 3.83 -6.97
N PRO A 194 6.57 3.52 -6.89
CA PRO A 194 7.05 2.35 -6.15
C PRO A 194 6.90 2.50 -4.63
N PHE A 195 6.68 3.72 -4.14
CA PHE A 195 6.44 4.03 -2.74
C PHE A 195 4.97 4.30 -2.42
N ALA A 196 4.06 4.07 -3.37
CA ALA A 196 2.64 4.21 -3.11
C ALA A 196 2.23 3.37 -1.90
N TYR A 197 1.47 3.98 -1.00
CA TYR A 197 0.97 3.34 0.22
C TYR A 197 -0.45 3.81 0.50
N SER A 198 -1.40 2.87 0.54
CA SER A 198 -2.81 3.15 0.77
C SER A 198 -3.19 3.13 2.25
N HIS A 199 -4.39 3.62 2.58
CA HIS A 199 -4.95 3.54 3.94
C HIS A 199 -5.28 2.09 4.35
N GLY A 200 -5.54 1.21 3.39
CA GLY A 200 -5.68 -0.23 3.58
C GLY A 200 -4.36 -0.98 3.67
N ARG A 201 -3.23 -0.28 3.83
CA ARG A 201 -1.86 -0.83 3.89
C ARG A 201 -1.38 -1.46 2.59
N ALA A 202 -2.06 -1.26 1.47
CA ALA A 202 -1.53 -1.70 0.19
C ALA A 202 -0.26 -0.91 -0.15
N SER A 203 0.74 -1.56 -0.74
CA SER A 203 2.07 -0.97 -0.95
C SER A 203 2.68 -1.36 -2.30
N GLY A 204 3.45 -0.44 -2.87
CA GLY A 204 4.25 -0.65 -4.06
C GLY A 204 3.48 -0.53 -5.38
N LEU A 205 4.13 -0.89 -6.49
CA LEU A 205 3.57 -0.78 -7.84
C LEU A 205 2.23 -1.52 -7.99
N TRP A 206 2.13 -2.69 -7.37
CA TRP A 206 1.05 -3.65 -7.47
C TRP A 206 0.03 -3.59 -6.33
N GLN A 207 0.21 -2.66 -5.39
CA GLN A 207 -0.68 -2.42 -4.25
C GLN A 207 -1.08 -3.68 -3.49
N PHE A 208 -0.11 -4.53 -3.14
CA PHE A 208 -0.37 -5.68 -2.28
C PHE A 208 -0.70 -5.27 -0.85
N ILE A 209 -1.82 -5.78 -0.32
CA ILE A 209 -2.08 -5.73 1.13
C ILE A 209 -1.20 -6.75 1.86
N PRO A 210 -0.89 -6.54 3.16
CA PRO A 210 0.01 -7.41 3.91
C PRO A 210 -0.39 -8.89 3.91
N ALA A 211 -1.69 -9.19 4.03
CA ALA A 211 -2.18 -10.56 4.07
C ALA A 211 -1.95 -11.28 2.73
N THR A 212 -2.36 -10.64 1.62
CA THR A 212 -2.16 -11.20 0.29
C THR A 212 -0.68 -11.25 -0.08
N GLY A 213 0.10 -10.21 0.27
CA GLY A 213 1.54 -10.20 0.02
C GLY A 213 2.25 -11.41 0.63
N ARG A 214 1.98 -11.73 1.90
CA ARG A 214 2.56 -12.92 2.56
C ARG A 214 2.23 -14.24 1.86
N MET A 215 1.04 -14.38 1.27
CA MET A 215 0.68 -15.58 0.50
C MET A 215 1.54 -15.78 -0.75
N TYR A 216 2.15 -14.72 -1.25
CA TYR A 216 3.02 -14.72 -2.43
C TYR A 216 4.49 -14.46 -2.08
N GLY A 217 4.90 -14.63 -0.81
CA GLY A 217 6.28 -14.49 -0.37
C GLY A 217 6.78 -13.05 -0.28
N LEU A 218 5.86 -12.07 -0.22
CA LEU A 218 6.19 -10.65 -0.09
C LEU A 218 6.23 -10.26 1.40
N ASP A 219 7.25 -10.74 2.10
CA ASP A 219 7.41 -10.50 3.53
C ASP A 219 7.79 -9.05 3.82
N VAL A 220 7.41 -8.59 5.02
CA VAL A 220 7.68 -7.23 5.50
C VAL A 220 8.34 -7.32 6.86
N ASP A 221 9.51 -6.70 6.98
CA ASP A 221 10.25 -6.57 8.22
C ASP A 221 10.78 -5.15 8.43
N TYR A 222 11.72 -5.00 9.37
CA TYR A 222 12.35 -3.71 9.66
C TYR A 222 13.14 -3.15 8.48
N TRP A 223 13.86 -4.00 7.76
CA TRP A 223 14.80 -3.61 6.70
C TRP A 223 14.14 -3.59 5.32
N HIS A 224 13.15 -4.44 5.10
CA HIS A 224 12.64 -4.77 3.77
C HIS A 224 11.12 -4.87 3.75
N ASP A 225 10.50 -4.33 2.69
CA ASP A 225 9.10 -4.54 2.36
C ASP A 225 9.00 -5.19 0.96
N GLY A 226 8.86 -6.52 0.92
CA GLY A 226 8.82 -7.29 -0.31
C GLY A 226 7.70 -6.90 -1.27
N ARG A 227 6.66 -6.23 -0.79
CA ARG A 227 5.56 -5.72 -1.63
C ARG A 227 6.00 -4.57 -2.57
N ARG A 228 7.14 -3.96 -2.27
CA ARG A 228 7.77 -2.91 -3.08
C ARG A 228 8.93 -3.42 -3.92
N ASP A 229 9.40 -4.65 -3.69
CA ASP A 229 10.41 -5.27 -4.53
C ASP A 229 9.88 -5.42 -5.96
N ILE A 230 10.60 -4.85 -6.93
CA ILE A 230 10.15 -4.80 -8.32
C ILE A 230 9.95 -6.19 -8.90
N ARG A 231 10.86 -7.12 -8.63
CA ARG A 231 10.85 -8.48 -9.16
C ARG A 231 9.83 -9.36 -8.43
N LEU A 232 9.94 -9.40 -7.09
CA LEU A 232 9.08 -10.25 -6.27
C LEU A 232 7.61 -9.85 -6.38
N ALA A 233 7.31 -8.53 -6.29
CA ALA A 233 5.93 -8.05 -6.37
C ALA A 233 5.33 -8.25 -7.77
N THR A 234 6.10 -8.09 -8.86
CA THR A 234 5.64 -8.38 -10.22
C THR A 234 5.29 -9.86 -10.36
N ARG A 235 6.20 -10.77 -9.99
CA ARG A 235 5.93 -12.21 -10.03
C ARG A 235 4.75 -12.59 -9.13
N GLY A 236 4.67 -12.04 -7.94
CA GLY A 236 3.56 -12.24 -7.01
C GLY A 236 2.22 -11.82 -7.62
N ALA A 237 2.16 -10.64 -8.26
CA ALA A 237 0.95 -10.12 -8.90
C ALA A 237 0.50 -10.98 -10.08
N LEU A 238 1.41 -11.37 -10.95
CA LEU A 238 1.10 -12.24 -12.08
C LEU A 238 0.66 -13.62 -11.63
N ASN A 239 1.30 -14.22 -10.63
CA ASN A 239 0.86 -15.49 -10.03
C ASN A 239 -0.55 -15.38 -9.42
N TYR A 240 -0.84 -14.25 -8.77
CA TYR A 240 -2.16 -14.01 -8.21
C TYR A 240 -3.23 -13.86 -9.29
N LEU A 241 -2.97 -13.06 -10.31
CA LEU A 241 -3.87 -12.85 -11.45
C LEU A 241 -4.13 -14.15 -12.21
N GLU A 242 -3.10 -14.95 -12.47
CA GLU A 242 -3.22 -16.26 -13.11
C GLU A 242 -4.10 -17.22 -12.29
N ARG A 243 -3.92 -17.26 -10.97
CA ARG A 243 -4.79 -18.04 -10.08
C ARG A 243 -6.24 -17.56 -10.13
N LEU A 244 -6.47 -16.24 -10.09
CA LEU A 244 -7.81 -15.67 -10.18
C LEU A 244 -8.47 -16.01 -11.52
N HIS A 245 -7.74 -15.91 -12.62
CA HIS A 245 -8.20 -16.26 -13.96
C HIS A 245 -8.69 -17.72 -14.02
N ARG A 246 -7.84 -18.67 -13.59
CA ARG A 246 -8.23 -20.09 -13.51
C ARG A 246 -9.46 -20.34 -12.62
N ASN A 247 -9.61 -19.60 -11.53
CA ASN A 247 -10.71 -19.79 -10.57
C ASN A 247 -12.03 -19.15 -11.02
N LEU A 248 -12.04 -18.39 -12.11
CA LEU A 248 -13.17 -17.60 -12.61
C LEU A 248 -13.48 -17.91 -14.07
N ASP A 249 -13.40 -19.20 -14.41
CA ASP A 249 -13.76 -19.75 -15.72
C ASP A 249 -12.96 -19.07 -16.88
N GLU A 250 -11.69 -18.74 -16.64
CA GLU A 250 -10.76 -18.11 -17.58
C GLU A 250 -11.20 -16.70 -18.05
N ASP A 251 -12.02 -16.01 -17.25
CA ASP A 251 -12.45 -14.64 -17.54
C ASP A 251 -11.49 -13.62 -16.90
N TRP A 252 -10.71 -12.91 -17.74
CA TRP A 252 -9.79 -11.87 -17.28
C TRP A 252 -10.46 -10.67 -16.64
N TYR A 253 -11.67 -10.28 -17.08
CA TYR A 253 -12.38 -9.13 -16.47
C TYR A 253 -12.83 -9.45 -15.05
N LEU A 254 -13.30 -10.70 -14.82
CA LEU A 254 -13.63 -11.18 -13.48
C LEU A 254 -12.39 -11.36 -12.62
N ALA A 255 -11.27 -11.81 -13.20
CA ALA A 255 -9.99 -11.91 -12.50
C ALA A 255 -9.48 -10.54 -12.04
N LEU A 256 -9.50 -9.54 -12.91
CA LEU A 256 -9.13 -8.15 -12.61
C LEU A 256 -10.05 -7.54 -11.55
N ALA A 257 -11.37 -7.76 -11.64
CA ALA A 257 -12.30 -7.32 -10.62
C ALA A 257 -12.02 -7.98 -9.25
N SER A 258 -11.59 -9.25 -9.28
CA SER A 258 -11.25 -10.00 -8.07
C SER A 258 -9.90 -9.61 -7.49
N TYR A 259 -8.95 -9.19 -8.30
CA TYR A 259 -7.69 -8.62 -7.84
C TYR A 259 -7.94 -7.36 -7.00
N ASN A 260 -8.81 -6.49 -7.47
CA ASN A 260 -9.17 -5.24 -6.78
C ASN A 260 -10.02 -5.48 -5.52
N SER A 261 -11.08 -6.28 -5.59
CA SER A 261 -12.08 -6.37 -4.50
C SER A 261 -12.09 -7.69 -3.73
N GLY A 262 -11.21 -8.61 -4.09
CA GLY A 262 -11.20 -9.97 -3.55
C GLY A 262 -12.17 -10.92 -4.26
N GLU A 263 -11.71 -12.15 -4.50
CA GLU A 263 -12.41 -13.22 -5.22
C GLU A 263 -13.79 -13.55 -4.63
N GLY A 264 -13.90 -13.54 -3.29
CA GLY A 264 -15.15 -13.83 -2.59
C GLY A 264 -16.30 -12.88 -2.91
N ASN A 265 -15.99 -11.59 -3.09
CA ASN A 265 -16.98 -10.57 -3.43
C ASN A 265 -17.50 -10.74 -4.86
N VAL A 266 -16.62 -10.99 -5.81
CA VAL A 266 -16.98 -11.24 -7.21
C VAL A 266 -17.80 -12.54 -7.31
N LYS A 267 -17.35 -13.64 -6.72
CA LYS A 267 -18.08 -14.90 -6.67
C LYS A 267 -19.46 -14.76 -6.01
N ARG A 268 -19.61 -13.92 -4.99
CA ARG A 268 -20.91 -13.60 -4.38
C ARG A 268 -21.83 -12.90 -5.37
N SER A 269 -21.33 -11.93 -6.13
CA SER A 269 -22.10 -11.22 -7.14
C SER A 269 -22.51 -12.13 -8.30
N ILE A 270 -21.61 -13.00 -8.77
CA ILE A 270 -21.89 -14.05 -9.76
C ILE A 270 -23.04 -14.96 -9.29
N ARG A 271 -22.94 -15.52 -8.07
CA ARG A 271 -24.00 -16.36 -7.51
C ARG A 271 -25.35 -15.64 -7.43
N LYS A 272 -25.35 -14.36 -7.07
CA LYS A 272 -26.57 -13.55 -7.01
C LYS A 272 -27.21 -13.39 -8.40
N ASN A 273 -26.42 -13.09 -9.42
CA ASN A 273 -26.92 -12.96 -10.79
C ASN A 273 -27.39 -14.31 -11.34
N LYS A 274 -26.61 -15.41 -11.15
CA LYS A 274 -27.04 -16.78 -11.54
C LYS A 274 -28.41 -17.13 -10.94
N LYS A 275 -28.62 -16.85 -9.63
CA LYS A 275 -29.92 -17.11 -8.96
C LYS A 275 -31.05 -16.24 -9.53
N ALA A 276 -30.75 -15.08 -10.08
CA ALA A 276 -31.73 -14.15 -10.65
C ALA A 276 -31.91 -14.32 -12.17
N GLY A 277 -31.28 -15.32 -12.81
CA GLY A 277 -31.31 -15.54 -14.26
C GLY A 277 -30.68 -14.39 -15.06
N LYS A 278 -29.74 -13.66 -14.48
CA LYS A 278 -29.04 -12.52 -15.10
C LYS A 278 -27.66 -12.94 -15.62
N PRO A 279 -27.14 -12.23 -16.64
CA PRO A 279 -25.77 -12.43 -17.11
C PRO A 279 -24.75 -12.30 -15.97
N ILE A 280 -23.61 -13.01 -16.10
CA ILE A 280 -22.57 -13.08 -15.08
C ILE A 280 -21.24 -12.46 -15.52
N ASP A 281 -21.20 -11.86 -16.71
CA ASP A 281 -20.09 -11.08 -17.18
C ASP A 281 -19.81 -9.86 -16.27
N PHE A 282 -18.60 -9.33 -16.31
CA PHE A 282 -18.17 -8.22 -15.46
C PHE A 282 -19.12 -7.02 -15.50
N PHE A 283 -19.57 -6.61 -16.69
CA PHE A 283 -20.40 -5.40 -16.87
C PHE A 283 -21.81 -5.55 -16.34
N SER A 284 -22.30 -6.79 -16.25
CA SER A 284 -23.63 -7.15 -15.72
C SER A 284 -23.63 -7.37 -14.19
N LEU A 285 -22.46 -7.50 -13.55
CA LEU A 285 -22.38 -7.71 -12.12
C LEU A 285 -22.62 -6.40 -11.33
N LYS A 286 -23.28 -6.54 -10.17
CA LYS A 286 -23.36 -5.45 -9.18
C LYS A 286 -22.15 -5.58 -8.25
N LEU A 287 -21.11 -4.83 -8.53
CA LEU A 287 -19.87 -4.74 -7.74
C LEU A 287 -19.82 -3.42 -6.95
N PHE A 288 -18.86 -3.27 -6.06
CA PHE A 288 -18.57 -1.98 -5.43
C PHE A 288 -18.27 -0.92 -6.49
N ARG A 289 -18.60 0.34 -6.20
CA ARG A 289 -18.43 1.46 -7.14
C ARG A 289 -17.03 1.49 -7.74
N GLU A 290 -16.05 1.27 -6.93
CA GLU A 290 -14.66 1.26 -7.32
C GLU A 290 -14.31 0.11 -8.25
N THR A 291 -14.60 -1.13 -7.85
CA THR A 291 -14.36 -2.31 -8.68
C THR A 291 -15.07 -2.19 -10.04
N SER A 292 -16.26 -1.55 -10.04
CA SER A 292 -17.00 -1.26 -11.28
C SER A 292 -16.31 -0.26 -12.20
N ALA A 293 -15.37 0.57 -11.69
CA ALA A 293 -14.54 1.50 -12.46
C ALA A 293 -13.15 0.96 -12.76
N TYR A 294 -12.67 -0.01 -11.99
CA TYR A 294 -11.30 -0.53 -12.05
C TYR A 294 -10.94 -1.14 -13.41
N VAL A 295 -11.73 -2.11 -13.86
CA VAL A 295 -11.55 -2.72 -15.19
C VAL A 295 -11.73 -1.70 -16.30
N PRO A 296 -12.79 -0.86 -16.34
CA PRO A 296 -12.90 0.23 -17.30
C PRO A 296 -11.70 1.17 -17.36
N ARG A 297 -11.04 1.48 -16.24
CA ARG A 297 -9.80 2.27 -16.23
C ARG A 297 -8.67 1.59 -16.98
N LEU A 298 -8.46 0.30 -16.72
CA LEU A 298 -7.43 -0.45 -17.43
C LEU A 298 -7.72 -0.50 -18.93
N LEU A 299 -8.95 -0.80 -19.33
CA LEU A 299 -9.34 -0.85 -20.74
C LEU A 299 -9.23 0.51 -21.42
N ALA A 300 -9.55 1.60 -20.72
CA ALA A 300 -9.38 2.96 -21.23
C ALA A 300 -7.92 3.30 -21.51
N ILE A 301 -7.01 2.95 -20.57
CA ILE A 301 -5.57 3.15 -20.78
C ILE A 301 -5.06 2.27 -21.92
N SER A 302 -5.49 1.02 -22.00
CA SER A 302 -5.14 0.10 -23.08
C SER A 302 -5.57 0.64 -24.45
N ALA A 303 -6.80 1.17 -24.55
CA ALA A 303 -7.29 1.81 -25.77
C ALA A 303 -6.46 3.05 -26.16
N ILE A 304 -6.11 3.88 -25.17
CA ILE A 304 -5.25 5.06 -25.40
C ILE A 304 -3.83 4.64 -25.83
N VAL A 305 -3.26 3.62 -25.23
CA VAL A 305 -1.93 3.09 -25.62
C VAL A 305 -1.99 2.50 -27.02
N MET A 306 -3.09 1.83 -27.39
CA MET A 306 -3.29 1.26 -28.72
C MET A 306 -3.32 2.36 -29.80
N GLU A 307 -4.11 3.40 -29.63
CA GLU A 307 -4.35 4.48 -30.62
C GLU A 307 -4.24 5.87 -29.95
N PRO A 308 -3.07 6.30 -29.47
CA PRO A 308 -2.96 7.51 -28.65
C PRO A 308 -3.40 8.78 -29.39
N GLU A 309 -3.11 8.87 -30.69
CA GLU A 309 -3.46 10.02 -31.52
C GLU A 309 -4.97 10.19 -31.67
N LYS A 310 -5.72 9.10 -31.74
CA LYS A 310 -7.18 9.09 -31.80
C LYS A 310 -7.82 9.81 -30.59
N TYR A 311 -7.14 9.74 -29.46
CA TYR A 311 -7.59 10.34 -28.18
C TYR A 311 -6.88 11.66 -27.87
N GLY A 312 -6.09 12.19 -28.79
CA GLY A 312 -5.34 13.43 -28.63
C GLY A 312 -4.22 13.32 -27.57
N VAL A 313 -3.73 12.12 -27.31
CA VAL A 313 -2.68 11.83 -26.32
C VAL A 313 -1.35 11.63 -27.04
N LYS A 314 -0.29 12.24 -26.52
CA LYS A 314 1.08 12.01 -26.97
C LYS A 314 1.84 11.25 -25.88
N LEU A 315 2.07 9.97 -26.11
CA LEU A 315 2.89 9.16 -25.19
C LEU A 315 4.39 9.46 -25.41
N LYS A 316 5.11 9.72 -24.32
CA LYS A 316 6.58 9.80 -24.39
C LYS A 316 7.14 8.45 -24.82
N PRO A 317 8.15 8.41 -25.73
CA PRO A 317 8.77 7.16 -26.15
C PRO A 317 9.48 6.50 -24.96
N LEU A 318 9.36 5.19 -24.84
CA LEU A 318 10.07 4.37 -23.86
C LEU A 318 11.04 3.43 -24.59
N SER A 319 12.26 3.33 -24.08
CA SER A 319 13.28 2.42 -24.63
C SER A 319 12.86 0.97 -24.41
N ASN A 320 12.91 0.15 -25.47
CA ASN A 320 12.70 -1.29 -25.38
C ASN A 320 14.02 -2.01 -25.05
N LYS A 321 14.61 -1.64 -23.91
CA LYS A 321 15.81 -2.25 -23.35
C LYS A 321 15.66 -2.36 -21.83
N PRO A 322 16.28 -3.35 -21.20
CA PRO A 322 16.36 -3.41 -19.75
C PRO A 322 16.92 -2.10 -19.19
N TYR A 323 16.23 -1.52 -18.22
CA TYR A 323 16.69 -0.30 -17.55
C TYR A 323 17.73 -0.62 -16.48
N TRP A 324 17.60 -1.73 -15.80
CA TRP A 324 18.43 -2.13 -14.66
C TRP A 324 18.91 -3.57 -14.78
N LYS A 325 19.93 -3.89 -14.00
CA LYS A 325 20.48 -5.22 -13.81
C LYS A 325 20.67 -5.48 -12.33
N ALA A 326 20.44 -6.71 -11.87
CA ALA A 326 20.75 -7.13 -10.53
C ALA A 326 22.26 -7.40 -10.38
N VAL A 327 22.84 -6.91 -9.30
CA VAL A 327 24.25 -7.14 -8.95
C VAL A 327 24.30 -7.69 -7.53
N ASP A 328 24.97 -8.83 -7.36
CA ASP A 328 25.28 -9.39 -6.05
C ASP A 328 26.38 -8.54 -5.38
N ILE A 329 26.10 -8.07 -4.17
CA ILE A 329 27.01 -7.27 -3.37
C ILE A 329 27.66 -8.10 -2.24
N GLY A 330 27.32 -9.38 -2.11
CA GLY A 330 27.96 -10.37 -1.23
C GLY A 330 27.66 -10.25 0.25
N SER A 331 27.38 -9.06 0.80
CA SER A 331 27.07 -8.83 2.22
C SER A 331 26.21 -7.59 2.43
N GLN A 332 25.74 -7.37 3.66
CA GLN A 332 25.03 -6.14 4.02
C GLN A 332 25.85 -4.89 3.67
N MET A 333 25.20 -3.90 3.07
CA MET A 333 25.86 -2.67 2.61
C MET A 333 25.00 -1.44 2.88
N ASP A 334 25.64 -0.34 3.27
CA ASP A 334 25.02 0.97 3.34
C ASP A 334 24.64 1.46 1.94
N LEU A 335 23.39 1.95 1.78
CA LEU A 335 22.89 2.35 0.48
C LEU A 335 23.59 3.59 -0.08
N SER A 336 24.14 4.47 0.76
CA SER A 336 24.93 5.60 0.27
C SER A 336 26.27 5.14 -0.32
N LYS A 337 26.91 4.16 0.29
CA LYS A 337 28.12 3.54 -0.23
C LYS A 337 27.87 2.70 -1.48
N ALA A 338 26.71 2.02 -1.52
CA ALA A 338 26.29 1.28 -2.71
C ALA A 338 26.04 2.22 -3.90
N ALA A 339 25.40 3.37 -3.66
CA ALA A 339 25.17 4.38 -4.67
C ALA A 339 26.50 5.00 -5.16
N GLU A 340 27.42 5.32 -4.22
CA GLU A 340 28.75 5.81 -4.55
C GLU A 340 29.53 4.79 -5.39
N ALA A 341 29.56 3.52 -4.97
CA ALA A 341 30.23 2.45 -5.71
C ALA A 341 29.65 2.20 -7.10
N ALA A 342 28.34 2.45 -7.27
CA ALA A 342 27.67 2.35 -8.57
C ALA A 342 27.76 3.66 -9.38
N GLU A 343 28.30 4.74 -8.83
CA GLU A 343 28.33 6.08 -9.45
C GLU A 343 26.94 6.59 -9.87
N ILE A 344 25.93 6.34 -9.03
CA ILE A 344 24.55 6.81 -9.23
C ILE A 344 24.08 7.63 -8.02
N SER A 345 22.99 8.36 -8.19
CA SER A 345 22.35 9.02 -7.05
C SER A 345 21.71 8.00 -6.11
N ILE A 346 21.72 8.29 -4.80
CA ILE A 346 21.02 7.45 -3.82
C ILE A 346 19.50 7.42 -4.06
N GLU A 347 18.95 8.47 -4.65
CA GLU A 347 17.54 8.52 -5.06
C GLU A 347 17.27 7.48 -6.14
N GLU A 348 18.11 7.40 -7.18
CA GLU A 348 17.97 6.38 -8.23
C GLU A 348 18.13 4.97 -7.65
N LEU A 349 19.07 4.76 -6.72
CA LEU A 349 19.23 3.49 -6.05
C LEU A 349 17.95 3.07 -5.29
N TYR A 350 17.32 3.98 -4.55
CA TYR A 350 16.05 3.70 -3.87
C TYR A 350 14.88 3.49 -4.84
N LEU A 351 14.82 4.24 -5.95
CA LEU A 351 13.77 4.05 -6.96
C LEU A 351 13.86 2.67 -7.61
N LEU A 352 15.05 2.13 -7.81
CA LEU A 352 15.24 0.77 -8.32
C LEU A 352 15.08 -0.30 -7.24
N ASN A 353 15.33 0.04 -5.96
CA ASN A 353 15.25 -0.87 -4.82
C ASN A 353 14.26 -0.34 -3.75
N PRO A 354 13.00 -0.08 -4.10
CA PRO A 354 12.07 0.57 -3.18
C PRO A 354 11.66 -0.32 -2.00
N ALA A 355 12.04 -1.59 -2.02
CA ALA A 355 11.84 -2.53 -0.93
C ALA A 355 12.67 -2.17 0.31
N PHE A 356 13.80 -1.51 0.18
CA PHE A 356 14.61 -1.12 1.33
C PHE A 356 13.93 -0.03 2.17
N ASN A 357 13.70 -0.36 3.43
CA ASN A 357 13.06 0.53 4.39
C ASN A 357 14.03 1.53 5.00
N LYS A 358 15.30 1.15 5.16
CA LYS A 358 16.29 1.84 5.97
C LYS A 358 17.47 2.29 5.11
N TRP A 359 18.52 2.70 5.78
CA TRP A 359 19.76 3.21 5.20
C TRP A 359 20.69 2.10 4.64
N SER A 360 20.38 0.83 4.90
CA SER A 360 21.18 -0.31 4.40
C SER A 360 20.32 -1.42 3.83
N THR A 361 20.93 -2.34 3.10
CA THR A 361 20.35 -3.61 2.68
C THR A 361 20.09 -4.52 3.89
N HIS A 362 19.33 -5.61 3.69
CA HIS A 362 18.99 -6.55 4.74
C HIS A 362 20.24 -7.31 5.25
N PRO A 363 20.44 -7.47 6.59
CA PRO A 363 21.62 -8.13 7.13
C PRO A 363 21.72 -9.63 6.80
N GLU A 364 20.60 -10.30 6.55
CA GLU A 364 20.54 -11.73 6.23
C GLU A 364 20.36 -12.02 4.74
N GLY A 365 20.39 -10.96 3.91
CA GLY A 365 20.20 -11.05 2.46
C GLY A 365 18.72 -11.16 2.02
N PRO A 366 18.48 -11.39 0.74
CA PRO A 366 19.49 -11.54 -0.32
C PRO A 366 20.33 -10.27 -0.50
N HIS A 367 21.63 -10.45 -0.80
CA HIS A 367 22.58 -9.36 -0.96
C HIS A 367 22.69 -8.93 -2.43
N GLU A 368 21.55 -8.66 -3.04
CA GLU A 368 21.45 -8.14 -4.41
C GLU A 368 20.85 -6.74 -4.41
N ILE A 369 21.34 -5.89 -5.30
CA ILE A 369 20.74 -4.59 -5.60
C ILE A 369 20.55 -4.41 -7.09
N LEU A 370 19.50 -3.66 -7.46
CA LEU A 370 19.25 -3.27 -8.84
C LEU A 370 19.94 -1.93 -9.10
N VAL A 371 20.71 -1.87 -10.17
CA VAL A 371 21.37 -0.64 -10.64
C VAL A 371 21.13 -0.48 -12.13
N PRO A 372 21.21 0.74 -12.71
CA PRO A 372 21.10 0.92 -14.14
C PRO A 372 22.13 0.04 -14.88
N VAL A 373 21.74 -0.50 -16.04
CA VAL A 373 22.58 -1.45 -16.79
C VAL A 373 23.99 -0.93 -17.02
N ASP A 374 24.10 0.35 -17.37
CA ASP A 374 25.38 1.00 -17.69
C ASP A 374 26.30 1.16 -16.46
N HIS A 375 25.76 1.05 -15.26
CA HIS A 375 26.50 1.18 -13.99
C HIS A 375 26.80 -0.17 -13.30
N ALA A 376 26.29 -1.27 -13.84
CA ALA A 376 26.43 -2.58 -13.21
C ALA A 376 27.88 -3.08 -13.14
N GLU A 377 28.66 -2.86 -14.19
CA GLU A 377 30.07 -3.27 -14.21
C GLU A 377 30.94 -2.34 -13.36
N THR A 378 30.66 -1.03 -13.36
CA THR A 378 31.30 -0.07 -12.44
C THR A 378 31.12 -0.50 -10.98
N LEU A 379 29.89 -0.83 -10.59
CA LEU A 379 29.60 -1.32 -9.24
C LEU A 379 30.43 -2.56 -8.92
N LYS A 380 30.48 -3.57 -9.80
CA LYS A 380 31.24 -4.79 -9.57
C LYS A 380 32.73 -4.53 -9.37
N LEU A 381 33.32 -3.65 -10.19
CA LEU A 381 34.72 -3.28 -10.07
C LEU A 381 35.00 -2.61 -8.73
N ASN A 382 34.19 -1.62 -8.35
CA ASN A 382 34.39 -0.88 -7.11
C ASN A 382 34.13 -1.75 -5.86
N LEU A 383 33.25 -2.77 -5.96
CA LEU A 383 33.03 -3.74 -4.87
C LEU A 383 34.25 -4.63 -4.58
N VAL A 384 35.11 -4.89 -5.57
CA VAL A 384 36.35 -5.67 -5.38
C VAL A 384 37.33 -4.89 -4.51
N GLU A 385 37.37 -3.57 -4.65
CA GLU A 385 38.26 -2.69 -3.88
C GLU A 385 37.74 -2.40 -2.47
N LEU A 386 36.41 -2.57 -2.25
CA LEU A 386 35.74 -2.26 -1.00
C LEU A 386 35.71 -3.48 -0.08
N SER A 387 36.48 -3.44 1.01
CA SER A 387 36.43 -4.49 2.02
C SER A 387 35.05 -4.60 2.70
N GLU A 388 34.71 -5.77 3.25
CA GLU A 388 33.41 -5.95 3.96
C GLU A 388 33.26 -4.99 5.15
N SER A 389 34.36 -4.67 5.85
CA SER A 389 34.34 -3.72 6.98
C SER A 389 34.07 -2.28 6.57
N GLU A 390 34.29 -1.93 5.31
CA GLU A 390 34.05 -0.60 4.75
C GLU A 390 32.62 -0.46 4.18
N ARG A 391 31.91 -1.56 3.97
CA ARG A 391 30.53 -1.55 3.46
C ARG A 391 29.52 -0.97 4.43
N LEU A 392 29.83 -1.00 5.74
CA LEU A 392 29.04 -0.40 6.81
C LEU A 392 29.91 0.53 7.65
N SER A 393 29.31 1.53 8.23
CA SER A 393 29.94 2.29 9.30
C SER A 393 29.59 1.70 10.66
N TRP A 394 30.51 1.82 11.61
CA TRP A 394 30.39 1.19 12.91
C TRP A 394 30.64 2.21 14.02
N THR A 395 29.84 2.12 15.08
CA THR A 395 30.10 2.86 16.31
C THR A 395 30.21 1.93 17.49
N ARG A 396 31.00 2.33 18.50
CA ARG A 396 31.17 1.58 19.75
C ARG A 396 30.24 2.17 20.81
N HIS A 397 29.28 1.38 21.27
CA HIS A 397 28.40 1.73 22.38
C HIS A 397 28.82 1.05 23.66
N LYS A 398 29.05 1.81 24.76
CA LYS A 398 29.31 1.25 26.09
C LYS A 398 27.97 1.11 26.82
N ILE A 399 27.59 -0.12 27.15
CA ILE A 399 26.33 -0.45 27.81
C ILE A 399 26.24 0.26 29.16
N LYS A 400 25.18 1.04 29.35
CA LYS A 400 24.86 1.73 30.60
C LYS A 400 23.94 0.87 31.47
N SER A 401 23.89 1.17 32.77
CA SER A 401 23.00 0.48 33.71
C SER A 401 21.53 0.70 33.29
N GLY A 402 20.75 -0.39 33.20
CA GLY A 402 19.33 -0.37 32.82
C GLY A 402 19.06 -0.41 31.31
N GLU A 403 20.08 -0.38 30.46
CA GLU A 403 19.88 -0.54 29.02
C GLU A 403 19.61 -1.99 28.64
N SER A 404 18.81 -2.16 27.61
CA SER A 404 18.54 -3.44 26.95
C SER A 404 18.93 -3.36 25.47
N LEU A 405 19.13 -4.52 24.80
CA LEU A 405 19.38 -4.52 23.36
C LEU A 405 18.27 -3.86 22.55
N SER A 406 17.02 -3.88 23.04
CA SER A 406 15.89 -3.18 22.35
C SER A 406 16.03 -1.68 22.42
N VAL A 407 16.39 -1.11 23.57
CA VAL A 407 16.63 0.34 23.72
C VAL A 407 17.80 0.79 22.86
N ILE A 408 18.92 0.05 22.93
CA ILE A 408 20.09 0.36 22.10
C ILE A 408 19.77 0.27 20.60
N ALA A 409 18.99 -0.76 20.19
CA ALA A 409 18.59 -0.91 18.79
C ALA A 409 17.72 0.26 18.31
N ASP A 410 16.79 0.73 19.13
CA ASP A 410 15.95 1.91 18.82
C ASP A 410 16.80 3.19 18.74
N ASP A 411 17.70 3.43 19.69
CA ASP A 411 18.57 4.62 19.73
C ASP A 411 19.47 4.73 18.49
N TYR A 412 19.96 3.59 18.00
CA TYR A 412 20.86 3.53 16.83
C TYR A 412 20.13 3.20 15.52
N HIS A 413 18.81 3.18 15.51
CA HIS A 413 17.99 2.89 14.32
C HIS A 413 18.42 1.58 13.61
N THR A 414 18.56 0.53 14.40
CA THR A 414 18.96 -0.81 13.95
C THR A 414 18.06 -1.88 14.58
N THR A 415 18.45 -3.15 14.51
CA THR A 415 17.70 -4.26 15.12
C THR A 415 18.53 -4.99 16.16
N ILE A 416 17.84 -5.64 17.13
CA ILE A 416 18.50 -6.54 18.09
C ILE A 416 19.30 -7.62 17.36
N THR A 417 18.76 -8.16 16.27
CA THR A 417 19.43 -9.18 15.45
C THR A 417 20.71 -8.63 14.83
N ALA A 418 20.68 -7.43 14.25
CA ALA A 418 21.87 -6.80 13.67
C ALA A 418 22.96 -6.56 14.72
N ILE A 419 22.58 -6.06 15.91
CA ILE A 419 23.53 -5.88 17.03
C ILE A 419 24.12 -7.22 17.48
N ARG A 420 23.28 -8.25 17.62
CA ARG A 420 23.73 -9.58 18.05
C ARG A 420 24.71 -10.20 17.05
N ASN A 421 24.39 -10.15 15.77
CA ASN A 421 25.24 -10.67 14.70
C ASN A 421 26.58 -9.94 14.66
N ALA A 422 26.59 -8.61 14.75
CA ALA A 422 27.80 -7.79 14.77
C ALA A 422 28.74 -8.08 15.96
N ASN A 423 28.18 -8.57 17.07
CA ASN A 423 28.92 -8.83 18.30
C ASN A 423 29.02 -10.32 18.67
N ASN A 424 28.60 -11.23 17.81
CA ASN A 424 28.55 -12.68 18.06
C ASN A 424 27.80 -13.06 19.36
N ILE A 425 26.74 -12.30 19.71
CA ILE A 425 25.94 -12.53 20.91
C ILE A 425 24.80 -13.51 20.61
N ARG A 426 24.75 -14.62 21.35
CA ARG A 426 23.74 -15.67 21.16
C ARG A 426 22.43 -15.44 21.96
N SER A 427 22.44 -14.57 22.96
CA SER A 427 21.29 -14.27 23.82
C SER A 427 21.02 -12.76 23.86
N ASN A 428 19.89 -12.35 24.47
CA ASN A 428 19.59 -10.94 24.68
C ASN A 428 20.20 -10.38 25.99
N LEU A 429 20.97 -11.20 26.71
CA LEU A 429 21.63 -10.78 27.94
C LEU A 429 22.88 -9.96 27.60
N ILE A 430 22.94 -8.75 28.12
CA ILE A 430 24.05 -7.82 28.00
C ILE A 430 24.49 -7.36 29.39
N VAL A 431 25.78 -7.01 29.54
CA VAL A 431 26.36 -6.64 30.82
C VAL A 431 26.78 -5.17 30.81
N THR A 432 26.35 -4.41 31.80
CA THR A 432 26.75 -3.02 32.00
C THR A 432 28.28 -2.86 31.95
N GLY A 433 28.75 -1.87 31.21
CA GLY A 433 30.17 -1.57 31.05
C GLY A 433 30.84 -2.29 29.88
N GLN A 434 30.25 -3.36 29.33
CA GLN A 434 30.74 -3.96 28.07
C GLN A 434 30.48 -3.02 26.88
N SER A 435 31.28 -3.19 25.84
CA SER A 435 31.12 -2.43 24.58
C SER A 435 30.50 -3.30 23.50
N LEU A 436 29.57 -2.71 22.76
CA LEU A 436 28.96 -3.28 21.56
C LEU A 436 29.42 -2.51 20.31
N MET A 437 29.71 -3.24 19.26
CA MET A 437 29.85 -2.67 17.92
C MET A 437 28.44 -2.56 17.30
N ILE A 438 28.03 -1.38 16.92
CA ILE A 438 26.71 -1.10 16.37
C ILE A 438 26.87 -0.64 14.93
N PRO A 439 26.19 -1.28 13.95
CA PRO A 439 26.16 -0.80 12.58
C PRO A 439 25.31 0.47 12.52
N VAL A 440 25.84 1.51 11.90
CA VAL A 440 25.21 2.82 11.76
C VAL A 440 25.29 3.31 10.32
N ALA A 441 24.38 4.24 9.96
CA ALA A 441 24.44 4.91 8.67
C ALA A 441 25.76 5.67 8.49
N SER A 442 26.36 5.56 7.30
CA SER A 442 27.64 6.23 6.99
C SER A 442 27.45 7.70 6.63
N ALA A 443 26.28 8.09 6.13
CA ALA A 443 25.96 9.46 5.77
C ALA A 443 24.93 10.08 6.72
N ALA A 444 24.75 11.39 6.64
CA ALA A 444 23.75 12.09 7.41
C ALA A 444 22.32 11.64 7.03
N SER A 445 21.36 11.72 7.95
CA SER A 445 19.98 11.25 7.76
C SER A 445 19.27 11.88 6.56
N ASN A 446 19.62 13.12 6.21
CA ASN A 446 19.09 13.80 5.03
C ASN A 446 19.58 13.21 3.69
N THR A 447 20.59 12.36 3.68
CA THR A 447 21.03 11.60 2.50
C THR A 447 20.01 10.51 2.15
N TYR A 448 19.41 9.86 3.14
CA TYR A 448 18.47 8.75 2.94
C TYR A 448 17.01 9.21 2.85
N GLN A 449 16.72 10.18 1.96
CA GLN A 449 15.41 10.84 1.87
C GLN A 449 14.25 9.90 1.52
N LEU A 450 14.52 8.81 0.82
CA LEU A 450 13.51 7.82 0.44
C LEU A 450 13.43 6.63 1.40
N SER A 451 14.17 6.62 2.53
CA SER A 451 13.92 5.68 3.62
C SER A 451 12.50 5.87 4.19
N ASP A 452 11.94 4.84 4.81
CA ASP A 452 10.59 4.89 5.39
C ASP A 452 10.43 6.01 6.43
N THR A 453 11.45 6.18 7.28
CA THR A 453 11.49 7.23 8.31
C THR A 453 11.49 8.62 7.69
N SER A 454 12.34 8.85 6.67
CA SER A 454 12.44 10.14 5.99
C SER A 454 11.17 10.46 5.20
N ARG A 455 10.61 9.50 4.48
CA ARG A 455 9.33 9.67 3.76
C ARG A 455 8.18 10.01 4.71
N LEU A 456 8.13 9.36 5.88
CA LEU A 456 7.15 9.68 6.91
C LEU A 456 7.34 11.10 7.45
N SER A 457 8.57 11.47 7.81
CA SER A 457 8.92 12.82 8.30
C SER A 457 8.57 13.90 7.26
N ASN A 458 8.92 13.69 5.99
CA ASN A 458 8.59 14.63 4.91
C ASN A 458 7.08 14.82 4.76
N LYS A 459 6.31 13.73 4.85
CA LYS A 459 4.85 13.78 4.82
C LYS A 459 4.30 14.54 6.02
N GLN A 460 4.83 14.32 7.22
CA GLN A 460 4.43 15.02 8.44
C GLN A 460 4.72 16.52 8.35
N ASN A 461 5.91 16.90 7.85
CA ASN A 461 6.29 18.28 7.63
C ASN A 461 5.37 18.97 6.59
N SER A 462 5.02 18.27 5.52
CA SER A 462 4.07 18.77 4.52
C SER A 462 2.69 19.04 5.13
N VAL A 463 2.20 18.14 5.98
CA VAL A 463 0.93 18.33 6.70
C VAL A 463 1.00 19.52 7.66
N ALA A 464 2.10 19.66 8.41
CA ALA A 464 2.32 20.79 9.32
C ALA A 464 2.26 22.11 8.56
N ASN A 465 2.96 22.20 7.43
CA ASN A 465 2.98 23.38 6.58
C ASN A 465 1.59 23.71 6.00
N GLN A 466 0.84 22.71 5.55
CA GLN A 466 -0.51 22.92 5.00
C GLN A 466 -1.51 23.38 6.05
N LEU A 467 -1.42 22.85 7.28
CA LEU A 467 -2.33 23.20 8.37
C LEU A 467 -1.91 24.45 9.14
N GLY A 468 -0.68 24.92 8.95
CA GLY A 468 -0.13 26.06 9.70
C GLY A 468 -0.08 25.83 11.21
N THR A 469 0.01 24.56 11.63
CA THR A 469 -0.03 24.15 13.04
C THR A 469 1.15 23.25 13.40
N ASP A 470 1.69 23.45 14.60
CA ASP A 470 2.68 22.54 15.17
C ASP A 470 2.02 21.19 15.52
N ALA A 471 2.76 20.10 15.31
CA ALA A 471 2.30 18.79 15.74
C ALA A 471 2.41 18.63 17.25
N ILE A 472 1.38 18.04 17.84
CA ILE A 472 1.42 17.54 19.22
C ILE A 472 2.12 16.17 19.18
N ARG A 473 3.20 16.02 19.95
CA ARG A 473 3.83 14.70 20.17
C ARG A 473 3.08 13.99 21.30
N TYR A 474 2.54 12.83 20.99
CA TYR A 474 1.77 12.04 21.95
C TYR A 474 2.37 10.65 22.09
N THR A 475 2.74 10.28 23.32
CA THR A 475 3.18 8.92 23.63
C THR A 475 1.99 8.03 23.91
N VAL A 476 1.83 6.96 23.14
CA VAL A 476 0.75 5.98 23.26
C VAL A 476 0.77 5.33 24.65
N LEU A 477 -0.37 5.33 25.32
CA LEU A 477 -0.58 4.68 26.61
C LEU A 477 -1.21 3.29 26.42
N PRO A 478 -1.09 2.38 27.41
CA PRO A 478 -1.80 1.10 27.39
C PRO A 478 -3.31 1.29 27.23
N GLY A 479 -3.89 0.64 26.21
CA GLY A 479 -5.32 0.71 25.90
C GLY A 479 -5.74 1.81 24.94
N ASP A 480 -4.82 2.66 24.48
CA ASP A 480 -5.12 3.66 23.44
C ASP A 480 -5.44 3.01 22.10
N THR A 481 -6.43 3.54 21.41
CA THR A 481 -6.76 3.22 20.02
C THR A 481 -6.76 4.49 19.16
N PHE A 482 -6.61 4.33 17.85
CA PHE A 482 -6.76 5.47 16.94
C PHE A 482 -8.12 6.15 17.06
N TRP A 483 -9.17 5.39 17.36
CA TRP A 483 -10.51 5.93 17.56
C TRP A 483 -10.59 6.80 18.81
N ASP A 484 -10.07 6.35 19.97
CA ASP A 484 -10.07 7.11 21.22
C ASP A 484 -9.23 8.38 21.08
N LEU A 485 -8.03 8.26 20.51
CA LEU A 485 -7.15 9.42 20.30
C LEU A 485 -7.75 10.42 19.31
N SER A 486 -8.42 9.94 18.26
CA SER A 486 -9.08 10.83 17.30
C SER A 486 -10.17 11.69 17.97
N ARG A 487 -10.94 11.12 18.90
CA ARG A 487 -11.93 11.86 19.68
C ARG A 487 -11.29 12.79 20.70
N LYS A 488 -10.26 12.31 21.41
CA LYS A 488 -9.52 13.09 22.41
C LYS A 488 -8.94 14.37 21.80
N PHE A 489 -8.44 14.30 20.57
CA PHE A 489 -7.79 15.43 19.90
C PHE A 489 -8.66 16.09 18.82
N SER A 490 -9.94 15.73 18.73
CA SER A 490 -10.90 16.28 17.75
C SER A 490 -10.41 16.21 16.30
N VAL A 491 -9.76 15.09 15.91
CA VAL A 491 -9.22 14.85 14.57
C VAL A 491 -9.84 13.59 13.96
N GLY A 492 -9.84 13.48 12.63
CA GLY A 492 -10.33 12.27 11.96
C GLY A 492 -9.42 11.06 12.25
N THR A 493 -9.99 9.89 12.55
CA THR A 493 -9.24 8.66 12.83
C THR A 493 -8.31 8.30 11.67
N ARG A 494 -8.80 8.40 10.43
CA ARG A 494 -8.01 8.16 9.21
C ARG A 494 -6.88 9.16 9.06
N SER A 495 -7.14 10.44 9.34
CA SER A 495 -6.12 11.49 9.28
C SER A 495 -5.01 11.24 10.29
N LEU A 496 -5.37 10.92 11.54
CA LEU A 496 -4.41 10.61 12.59
C LEU A 496 -3.53 9.40 12.23
N ALA A 497 -4.12 8.33 11.71
CA ALA A 497 -3.37 7.17 11.26
C ALA A 497 -2.45 7.51 10.07
N LYS A 498 -2.96 8.25 9.07
CA LYS A 498 -2.21 8.68 7.89
C LYS A 498 -1.00 9.55 8.23
N TRP A 499 -1.13 10.47 9.18
CA TRP A 499 -0.02 11.32 9.64
C TRP A 499 1.11 10.51 10.26
N ASN A 500 0.80 9.35 10.80
CA ASN A 500 1.74 8.46 11.48
C ASN A 500 2.16 7.24 10.63
N GLY A 501 1.82 7.23 9.33
CA GLY A 501 2.18 6.15 8.40
C GLY A 501 1.53 4.82 8.76
N MET A 502 0.35 4.87 9.41
CA MET A 502 -0.38 3.71 9.91
C MET A 502 -1.78 3.62 9.29
N ALA A 503 -2.38 2.43 9.36
CA ALA A 503 -3.79 2.25 9.07
C ALA A 503 -4.64 2.51 10.34
N PRO A 504 -5.90 2.94 10.19
CA PRO A 504 -6.80 3.16 11.35
C PRO A 504 -7.04 1.94 12.23
N THR A 505 -6.86 0.75 11.65
CA THR A 505 -7.01 -0.57 12.29
C THR A 505 -5.72 -1.09 12.93
N ASP A 506 -4.60 -0.37 12.79
CA ASP A 506 -3.34 -0.79 13.40
C ASP A 506 -3.38 -0.73 14.91
N ILE A 507 -2.79 -1.74 15.55
CA ILE A 507 -2.65 -1.77 17.00
C ILE A 507 -1.59 -0.74 17.42
N LEU A 508 -2.00 0.18 18.29
CA LEU A 508 -1.09 1.12 18.93
C LEU A 508 -0.31 0.42 20.04
N ARG A 509 1.01 0.41 19.94
CA ARG A 509 1.87 -0.15 20.99
C ARG A 509 2.17 0.95 22.02
N PRO A 510 2.01 0.68 23.33
CA PRO A 510 2.40 1.61 24.39
C PRO A 510 3.87 2.04 24.22
N GLY A 511 4.12 3.33 24.47
CA GLY A 511 5.44 3.93 24.29
C GLY A 511 5.72 4.46 22.88
N LYS A 512 4.93 4.10 21.85
CA LYS A 512 5.07 4.68 20.51
C LYS A 512 4.70 6.15 20.51
N GLU A 513 5.53 6.99 19.91
CA GLU A 513 5.22 8.41 19.69
C GLU A 513 4.34 8.57 18.44
N LEU A 514 3.28 9.35 18.55
CA LEU A 514 2.42 9.77 17.46
C LEU A 514 2.47 11.28 17.29
N LEU A 515 2.44 11.74 16.05
CA LEU A 515 2.25 13.15 15.72
C LEU A 515 0.77 13.40 15.42
N ILE A 516 0.20 14.41 16.10
CA ILE A 516 -1.21 14.78 16.01
C ILE A 516 -1.30 16.25 15.61
N PHE A 517 -1.94 16.53 14.47
CA PHE A 517 -2.16 17.88 13.97
C PHE A 517 -3.59 18.33 14.33
N GLY A 518 -3.74 19.06 15.44
CA GLY A 518 -5.03 19.56 15.93
C GLY A 518 -5.03 21.07 16.11
N LYS A 519 -6.20 21.68 16.29
CA LYS A 519 -6.30 23.10 16.59
C LYS A 519 -5.73 23.39 17.99
N ARG A 520 -4.87 24.38 18.11
CA ARG A 520 -4.12 24.74 19.32
C ARG A 520 -5.01 25.17 20.51
N GLU A 521 -6.24 25.62 20.24
CA GLU A 521 -7.16 26.09 21.31
C GLU A 521 -7.63 24.96 22.24
N ASP A 522 -7.71 23.72 21.71
CA ASP A 522 -8.17 22.57 22.49
C ASP A 522 -7.04 21.90 23.31
N THR A 523 -5.77 22.21 23.00
CA THR A 523 -4.61 21.49 23.55
C THR A 523 -4.15 22.00 24.92
N ALA A 524 -4.29 23.30 25.21
CA ALA A 524 -3.92 23.86 26.51
C ALA A 524 -4.87 23.38 27.63
N THR A 525 -6.13 23.13 27.29
CA THR A 525 -7.13 22.60 28.23
C THR A 525 -6.95 21.09 28.47
N LEU A 526 -6.44 20.34 27.48
CA LEU A 526 -6.24 18.90 27.57
C LEU A 526 -4.95 18.50 28.32
N ALA A 527 -3.91 19.33 28.28
CA ALA A 527 -2.68 19.10 29.05
C ALA A 527 -2.89 19.23 30.58
N LEU A 528 -3.91 19.97 31.00
CA LEU A 528 -4.30 20.14 32.42
C LEU A 528 -5.37 19.14 32.86
N ALA A 529 -6.03 18.43 31.93
CA ALA A 529 -7.07 17.46 32.25
C ALA A 529 -6.49 16.03 32.33
N SER A 530 -5.50 15.81 33.19
CA SER A 530 -4.95 14.48 33.46
C SER A 530 -5.77 13.69 34.50
N THR A 531 -7.07 13.90 34.57
CA THR A 531 -8.04 12.96 35.16
C THR A 531 -9.42 13.16 34.54
N PRO A 532 -9.88 12.33 33.61
CA PRO A 532 -11.26 12.39 33.20
C PRO A 532 -12.13 11.71 34.21
N SER A 533 -12.93 12.48 34.93
CA SER A 533 -14.16 11.96 35.54
C SER A 533 -15.10 11.57 34.38
N ARG A 534 -14.91 10.37 33.86
CA ARG A 534 -15.78 9.79 32.84
C ARG A 534 -17.10 9.47 33.49
N LYS A 535 -18.19 10.12 33.11
CA LYS A 535 -19.52 9.67 33.49
C LYS A 535 -19.74 8.29 32.91
N GLU A 536 -19.63 7.26 33.74
CA GLU A 536 -19.96 5.88 33.39
C GLU A 536 -21.42 5.80 32.94
N VAL A 537 -21.67 5.33 31.73
CA VAL A 537 -23.03 5.05 31.24
C VAL A 537 -23.29 3.57 31.37
N ILE A 538 -23.77 3.14 32.53
CA ILE A 538 -24.08 1.74 32.81
C ILE A 538 -25.41 1.37 32.16
N ARG A 539 -25.41 0.41 31.24
CA ARG A 539 -26.61 -0.18 30.64
C ARG A 539 -26.82 -1.62 31.15
N LYS A 540 -28.07 -1.95 31.43
CA LYS A 540 -28.47 -3.32 31.74
C LYS A 540 -28.60 -4.12 30.44
N VAL A 541 -27.81 -5.18 30.30
CA VAL A 541 -27.80 -6.10 29.15
C VAL A 541 -28.23 -7.49 29.61
N ASN A 542 -29.19 -8.11 28.93
CA ASN A 542 -29.59 -9.50 29.17
C ASN A 542 -28.88 -10.41 28.17
N TYR A 543 -27.77 -11.01 28.59
CA TYR A 543 -26.95 -11.87 27.74
C TYR A 543 -27.45 -13.32 27.80
N ARG A 544 -27.59 -13.97 26.63
CA ARG A 544 -27.95 -15.40 26.52
C ARG A 544 -26.68 -16.24 26.37
N VAL A 545 -26.44 -17.13 27.35
CA VAL A 545 -25.27 -18.03 27.37
C VAL A 545 -25.22 -18.90 26.11
N ARG A 546 -24.07 -18.96 25.45
CA ARG A 546 -23.82 -19.81 24.30
C ARG A 546 -23.12 -21.12 24.71
N LYS A 547 -23.12 -22.12 23.82
CA LYS A 547 -22.45 -23.40 24.09
C LYS A 547 -20.95 -23.18 24.34
N GLY A 548 -20.44 -23.68 25.44
CA GLY A 548 -19.02 -23.57 25.84
C GLY A 548 -18.66 -22.31 26.65
N GLU A 549 -19.59 -21.37 26.89
CA GLU A 549 -19.31 -20.19 27.71
C GLU A 549 -19.44 -20.48 29.20
N SER A 550 -18.53 -19.87 29.97
CA SER A 550 -18.57 -19.83 31.43
C SER A 550 -18.83 -18.41 31.92
N LEU A 551 -19.25 -18.25 33.21
CA LEU A 551 -19.36 -16.91 33.79
C LEU A 551 -18.06 -16.10 33.74
N ALA A 552 -16.92 -16.78 33.80
CA ALA A 552 -15.61 -16.14 33.68
C ALA A 552 -15.37 -15.62 32.24
N LEU A 553 -15.70 -16.41 31.22
CA LEU A 553 -15.59 -15.99 29.82
C LEU A 553 -16.54 -14.84 29.50
N ILE A 554 -17.78 -14.90 29.99
CA ILE A 554 -18.77 -13.82 29.83
C ILE A 554 -18.31 -12.55 30.54
N ALA A 555 -17.81 -12.66 31.78
CA ALA A 555 -17.28 -11.53 32.50
C ALA A 555 -16.11 -10.85 31.76
N ASN A 556 -15.18 -11.65 31.28
CA ASN A 556 -14.04 -11.15 30.50
C ASN A 556 -14.48 -10.46 29.21
N LYS A 557 -15.43 -11.04 28.46
CA LYS A 557 -15.98 -10.49 27.23
C LYS A 557 -16.59 -9.10 27.37
N PHE A 558 -17.15 -8.79 28.53
CA PHE A 558 -17.79 -7.49 28.83
C PHE A 558 -16.97 -6.63 29.80
N ASN A 559 -15.70 -6.96 29.98
CA ASN A 559 -14.79 -6.27 30.92
C ASN A 559 -15.36 -6.12 32.34
N LEU A 560 -15.96 -7.18 32.86
CA LEU A 560 -16.62 -7.25 34.18
C LEU A 560 -15.89 -8.21 35.12
N SER A 561 -15.99 -7.98 36.42
CA SER A 561 -15.53 -8.98 37.38
C SER A 561 -16.53 -10.14 37.47
N VAL A 562 -16.03 -11.37 37.61
CA VAL A 562 -16.88 -12.56 37.81
C VAL A 562 -17.73 -12.41 39.11
N GLY A 563 -17.18 -11.73 40.11
CA GLY A 563 -17.89 -11.42 41.36
C GLY A 563 -19.10 -10.53 41.12
N SER A 564 -18.97 -9.48 40.32
CA SER A 564 -20.08 -8.60 39.96
C SER A 564 -21.17 -9.34 39.18
N VAL A 565 -20.78 -10.14 38.20
CA VAL A 565 -21.73 -10.95 37.41
C VAL A 565 -22.50 -11.93 38.30
N LYS A 566 -21.83 -12.60 39.24
CA LYS A 566 -22.48 -13.48 40.23
C LYS A 566 -23.45 -12.72 41.15
N LYS A 567 -23.05 -11.55 41.63
CA LYS A 567 -23.89 -10.69 42.51
C LYS A 567 -25.18 -10.26 41.82
N TRP A 568 -25.11 -9.91 40.53
CA TRP A 568 -26.30 -9.51 39.77
C TRP A 568 -27.19 -10.69 39.37
N ASN A 569 -26.66 -11.91 39.42
CA ASN A 569 -27.35 -13.15 39.01
C ASN A 569 -27.31 -14.21 40.10
N ALA A 570 -27.74 -13.86 41.32
CA ALA A 570 -27.64 -14.72 42.52
C ALA A 570 -28.20 -16.15 42.30
N LYS A 571 -29.29 -16.29 41.54
CA LYS A 571 -29.89 -17.60 41.21
C LYS A 571 -28.98 -18.45 40.27
N LEU A 572 -28.19 -17.82 39.38
CA LEU A 572 -27.25 -18.48 38.48
C LEU A 572 -25.86 -18.59 39.11
N GLY A 573 -25.48 -17.63 39.97
CA GLY A 573 -24.18 -17.59 40.65
C GLY A 573 -23.93 -18.76 41.61
N ASN A 574 -25.00 -19.36 42.12
CA ASN A 574 -24.97 -20.54 43.01
C ASN A 574 -24.96 -21.87 42.27
N LYS A 575 -25.15 -21.88 40.94
CA LYS A 575 -25.00 -23.09 40.11
C LYS A 575 -23.51 -23.39 39.89
N LYS A 576 -23.14 -24.67 39.97
CA LYS A 576 -21.77 -25.12 39.66
C LYS A 576 -21.38 -24.81 38.21
N TYR A 577 -22.34 -24.85 37.27
CA TYR A 577 -22.19 -24.54 35.86
C TYR A 577 -23.43 -23.82 35.33
N ILE A 578 -23.24 -22.82 34.48
CA ILE A 578 -24.31 -22.23 33.67
C ILE A 578 -24.53 -23.05 32.40
N GLN A 579 -25.76 -23.07 31.89
CA GLN A 579 -26.13 -23.86 30.72
C GLN A 579 -26.33 -22.96 29.47
N PRO A 580 -26.07 -23.45 28.25
CA PRO A 580 -26.45 -22.77 27.03
C PRO A 580 -27.95 -22.43 27.05
N GLY A 581 -28.28 -21.15 26.78
CA GLY A 581 -29.64 -20.63 26.85
C GLY A 581 -30.00 -19.90 28.17
N ASP A 582 -29.24 -20.08 29.24
CA ASP A 582 -29.41 -19.29 30.47
C ASP A 582 -29.30 -17.79 30.16
N ARG A 583 -30.10 -16.95 30.85
CA ARG A 583 -30.05 -15.49 30.71
C ARG A 583 -29.24 -14.90 31.85
N VAL A 584 -28.16 -14.23 31.52
CA VAL A 584 -27.27 -13.53 32.45
C VAL A 584 -27.52 -12.04 32.35
N THR A 585 -27.90 -11.40 33.45
CA THR A 585 -28.01 -9.95 33.55
C THR A 585 -26.62 -9.35 33.78
N LEU A 586 -26.22 -8.44 32.92
CA LEU A 586 -24.97 -7.70 33.02
C LEU A 586 -25.27 -6.20 33.14
N TYR A 587 -24.49 -5.50 33.92
CA TYR A 587 -24.47 -4.05 33.94
C TYR A 587 -23.15 -3.61 33.31
N VAL A 588 -23.22 -3.22 32.06
CA VAL A 588 -22.06 -2.93 31.23
C VAL A 588 -21.93 -1.42 31.09
N ASP A 589 -20.75 -0.91 31.37
CA ASP A 589 -20.43 0.46 30.98
C ASP A 589 -20.27 0.51 29.48
N VAL A 590 -21.30 1.00 28.78
CA VAL A 590 -21.26 1.09 27.30
C VAL A 590 -20.28 2.12 26.79
N THR A 591 -19.62 2.85 27.65
CA THR A 591 -18.51 3.73 27.30
C THR A 591 -17.18 2.97 27.24
N GLN A 592 -17.15 1.68 27.65
CA GLN A 592 -15.98 0.79 27.63
C GLN A 592 -16.17 -0.47 26.75
N THR A 593 -17.31 -0.64 26.07
CA THR A 593 -17.51 -1.78 25.19
C THR A 593 -16.93 -1.47 23.81
N GLU A 594 -15.94 -2.31 23.41
CA GLU A 594 -15.50 -2.48 22.05
C GLU A 594 -16.62 -2.99 21.14
#